data_f33d86cd5a68cc06323260c2462283cc
#
_entry.id   f33d86cd5a68cc06323260c2462283cc
#
_cell.length_a   1.000
_cell.length_b   1.000
_cell.length_c   1.000
_cell.angle_alpha   90.00
_cell.angle_beta   90.00
_cell.angle_gamma   90.00
#
_symmetry.space_group_name_H-M   'P 1'
#
loop_
_entity.id
_entity.type
_entity.pdbx_description
1 polymer ?
#
loop_
_entity_poly.entity_id
_entity_poly.type
_entity_poly.pdbx_seq_one_letter_code
_entity_poly.pdbx_strand_id
1 'polypeptide(L)'
;MYSMTVKGITKKYMNNLVLNNISLAFEKGKVYGLVGKNGVGKTTLLKIIVKLIPTKIYDEKVKIFDSSKTISALISAPSCYMNLSVKDNLNLYAIFYYKNNDEREKVIEKAIKDFKLESMLKKKAKDLSLGMLQKLKLSLTFISTSNILILDEPFNGLDIEATLILKEKIIEEKNFGKTIIITSHNTEKLEKLCDDFAIFYETKIISISKNELKKNSLEEIYCDILERGDKFVS
;
A
#
# COMPACT_ATOMS: atom_id res chain seq x y z
N MET A 1 -4.64 9.66 17.08
CA MET A 1 -4.17 8.37 17.67
C MET A 1 -3.44 7.58 16.58
N TYR A 2 -2.21 7.13 16.83
CA TYR A 2 -1.43 6.37 15.84
C TYR A 2 -1.94 4.93 15.71
N SER A 3 -1.94 4.41 14.49
CA SER A 3 -2.15 2.99 14.20
C SER A 3 -0.83 2.23 14.15
N MET A 4 0.22 2.89 13.66
CA MET A 4 1.56 2.30 13.52
C MET A 4 2.64 3.37 13.60
N THR A 5 3.81 3.01 14.15
CA THR A 5 5.04 3.81 14.05
C THR A 5 6.20 2.96 13.56
N VAL A 6 7.07 3.62 12.83
CA VAL A 6 8.37 3.10 12.38
C VAL A 6 9.44 4.01 12.96
N LYS A 7 10.49 3.45 13.60
CA LYS A 7 11.54 4.23 14.24
C LYS A 7 12.94 3.75 13.86
N GLY A 8 13.74 4.65 13.34
CA GLY A 8 15.18 4.44 13.12
C GLY A 8 15.52 3.28 12.17
N ILE A 9 14.70 3.02 11.15
CA ILE A 9 14.95 1.96 10.18
C ILE A 9 16.17 2.32 9.33
N THR A 10 17.20 1.48 9.40
CA THR A 10 18.38 1.56 8.54
C THR A 10 18.53 0.24 7.78
N LYS A 11 18.70 0.30 6.47
CA LYS A 11 18.88 -0.88 5.63
C LYS A 11 19.98 -0.66 4.60
N LYS A 12 20.88 -1.64 4.54
CA LYS A 12 21.93 -1.73 3.51
C LYS A 12 21.77 -3.02 2.73
N TYR A 13 22.06 -2.98 1.44
CA TYR A 13 22.27 -4.13 0.59
C TYR A 13 23.72 -4.11 0.11
N MET A 14 24.50 -5.11 0.55
CA MET A 14 25.96 -5.09 0.40
C MET A 14 26.55 -3.74 0.91
N ASN A 15 27.12 -2.94 0.04
CA ASN A 15 27.70 -1.63 0.37
C ASN A 15 26.76 -0.44 0.08
N ASN A 16 25.57 -0.69 -0.44
CA ASN A 16 24.62 0.37 -0.78
C ASN A 16 23.66 0.63 0.37
N LEU A 17 23.70 1.83 0.95
CA LEU A 17 22.75 2.31 1.96
C LEU A 17 21.46 2.73 1.25
N VAL A 18 20.34 2.06 1.57
CA VAL A 18 19.04 2.32 0.94
C VAL A 18 18.11 3.11 1.86
N LEU A 19 18.13 2.81 3.16
CA LEU A 19 17.36 3.54 4.17
C LEU A 19 18.30 3.93 5.30
N ASN A 20 18.26 5.21 5.72
CA ASN A 20 19.11 5.77 6.76
C ASN A 20 18.26 6.41 7.85
N ASN A 21 18.15 5.71 9.00
CA ASN A 21 17.45 6.19 10.19
C ASN A 21 16.01 6.68 9.94
N ILE A 22 15.24 5.94 9.14
CA ILE A 22 13.89 6.30 8.76
C ILE A 22 12.93 6.17 9.94
N SER A 23 12.20 7.24 10.22
CA SER A 23 11.15 7.27 11.24
C SER A 23 9.87 7.86 10.66
N LEU A 24 8.74 7.18 10.84
CA LEU A 24 7.41 7.58 10.36
C LEU A 24 6.36 7.21 11.40
N ALA A 25 5.29 7.99 11.44
CA ALA A 25 4.12 7.72 12.25
C ALA A 25 2.87 7.78 11.38
N PHE A 26 2.00 6.78 11.51
CA PHE A 26 0.78 6.63 10.74
C PHE A 26 -0.43 6.72 11.66
N GLU A 27 -1.26 7.74 11.47
CA GLU A 27 -2.48 7.94 12.23
C GLU A 27 -3.62 7.09 11.70
N LYS A 28 -4.54 6.74 12.59
CA LYS A 28 -5.72 5.95 12.23
C LYS A 28 -6.63 6.75 11.28
N GLY A 29 -7.14 6.08 10.25
CA GLY A 29 -8.12 6.67 9.33
C GLY A 29 -7.54 7.67 8.34
N LYS A 30 -6.22 7.64 8.12
CA LYS A 30 -5.55 8.48 7.11
C LYS A 30 -4.96 7.65 5.97
N VAL A 31 -4.84 8.29 4.81
CA VAL A 31 -4.13 7.77 3.63
C VAL A 31 -2.79 8.47 3.50
N TYR A 32 -1.72 7.69 3.45
CA TYR A 32 -0.33 8.17 3.33
C TYR A 32 0.24 7.83 1.96
N GLY A 33 0.76 8.84 1.27
CA GLY A 33 1.47 8.68 0.00
C GLY A 33 2.98 8.57 0.22
N LEU A 34 3.61 7.47 -0.24
CA LEU A 34 5.06 7.38 -0.29
C LEU A 34 5.55 7.77 -1.69
N VAL A 35 6.23 8.90 -1.79
CA VAL A 35 6.68 9.52 -3.03
C VAL A 35 8.18 9.36 -3.19
N GLY A 36 8.66 9.13 -4.41
CA GLY A 36 10.09 9.08 -4.72
C GLY A 36 10.41 8.27 -5.97
N LYS A 37 11.63 8.41 -6.47
CA LYS A 37 12.12 7.71 -7.66
C LYS A 37 12.06 6.18 -7.50
N ASN A 38 12.04 5.47 -8.63
CA ASN A 38 12.17 4.02 -8.61
C ASN A 38 13.53 3.62 -8.00
N GLY A 39 13.53 2.59 -7.15
CA GLY A 39 14.74 2.12 -6.48
C GLY A 39 15.16 2.91 -5.23
N VAL A 40 14.48 4.02 -4.86
CA VAL A 40 14.88 4.88 -3.72
C VAL A 40 14.68 4.21 -2.34
N GLY A 41 13.95 3.09 -2.28
CA GLY A 41 13.74 2.35 -1.03
C GLY A 41 12.30 2.22 -0.55
N LYS A 42 11.30 2.77 -1.26
CA LYS A 42 9.86 2.67 -0.90
C LYS A 42 9.43 1.22 -0.63
N THR A 43 9.57 0.35 -1.64
CA THR A 43 9.25 -1.09 -1.52
C THR A 43 10.08 -1.79 -0.44
N THR A 44 11.34 -1.39 -0.23
CA THR A 44 12.20 -1.92 0.84
C THR A 44 11.61 -1.59 2.21
N LEU A 45 11.21 -0.35 2.43
CA LEU A 45 10.56 0.06 3.67
C LEU A 45 9.25 -0.72 3.91
N LEU A 46 8.39 -0.82 2.88
CA LEU A 46 7.15 -1.57 2.98
C LEU A 46 7.40 -3.06 3.31
N LYS A 47 8.36 -3.71 2.66
CA LYS A 47 8.75 -5.09 2.95
C LYS A 47 9.26 -5.30 4.38
N ILE A 48 9.94 -4.31 4.94
CA ILE A 48 10.36 -4.33 6.35
C ILE A 48 9.14 -4.22 7.25
N ILE A 49 8.23 -3.30 6.99
CA ILE A 49 7.00 -3.10 7.78
C ILE A 49 6.19 -4.40 7.87
N VAL A 50 6.04 -5.13 6.76
CA VAL A 50 5.28 -6.40 6.72
C VAL A 50 6.12 -7.64 7.04
N LYS A 51 7.31 -7.50 7.59
CA LYS A 51 8.22 -8.60 7.99
C LYS A 51 8.73 -9.49 6.85
N LEU A 52 8.61 -9.08 5.59
CA LEU A 52 9.19 -9.81 4.45
C LEU A 52 10.72 -9.67 4.36
N ILE A 53 11.27 -8.59 4.90
CA ILE A 53 12.72 -8.38 5.04
C ILE A 53 13.02 -8.26 6.53
N PRO A 54 13.93 -9.12 7.07
CA PRO A 54 14.27 -9.06 8.48
C PRO A 54 15.05 -7.79 8.82
N THR A 55 14.75 -7.22 9.98
CA THR A 55 15.59 -6.23 10.65
C THR A 55 16.05 -6.77 12.00
N LYS A 56 17.20 -6.31 12.47
CA LYS A 56 17.55 -6.51 13.88
C LYS A 56 16.57 -5.70 14.73
N ILE A 57 16.01 -6.31 15.78
CA ILE A 57 15.15 -5.61 16.76
C ILE A 57 13.87 -5.04 16.09
N TYR A 58 13.16 -5.88 15.32
CA TYR A 58 11.94 -5.47 14.58
C TYR A 58 10.89 -4.84 15.51
N ASP A 59 10.54 -5.48 16.62
CA ASP A 59 9.44 -5.08 17.50
C ASP A 59 9.70 -3.76 18.25
N GLU A 60 10.96 -3.34 18.37
CA GLU A 60 11.31 -2.00 18.87
C GLU A 60 11.18 -0.92 17.78
N LYS A 61 11.42 -1.28 16.51
CA LYS A 61 11.47 -0.37 15.38
C LYS A 61 10.13 -0.18 14.67
N VAL A 62 9.28 -1.20 14.67
CA VAL A 62 7.94 -1.14 14.05
C VAL A 62 6.91 -1.51 15.11
N LYS A 63 6.13 -0.52 15.57
CA LYS A 63 5.05 -0.72 16.55
C LYS A 63 3.70 -0.56 15.88
N ILE A 64 2.85 -1.58 16.03
CA ILE A 64 1.43 -1.53 15.69
C ILE A 64 0.68 -1.38 17.02
N PHE A 65 -0.08 -0.31 17.19
CA PHE A 65 -0.66 0.08 18.48
C PHE A 65 -1.92 -0.68 18.87
N ASP A 66 -2.45 -1.50 17.99
CA ASP A 66 -3.59 -2.34 18.32
C ASP A 66 -3.25 -3.78 17.94
N SER A 67 -3.05 -4.62 18.93
CA SER A 67 -2.65 -6.03 18.75
C SER A 67 -3.69 -6.88 18.01
N SER A 68 -4.97 -6.41 17.95
CA SER A 68 -6.00 -7.02 17.10
C SER A 68 -5.85 -6.66 15.62
N LYS A 69 -4.93 -5.74 15.28
CA LYS A 69 -4.77 -5.21 13.93
C LYS A 69 -3.73 -5.99 13.15
N THR A 70 -4.18 -6.55 12.04
CA THR A 70 -3.34 -7.15 11.01
C THR A 70 -3.02 -6.13 9.92
N ILE A 71 -1.96 -6.37 9.19
CA ILE A 71 -1.61 -5.63 7.98
C ILE A 71 -2.01 -6.48 6.78
N SER A 72 -2.78 -5.93 5.85
CA SER A 72 -2.93 -6.47 4.50
C SER A 72 -2.05 -5.69 3.54
N ALA A 73 -1.34 -6.40 2.67
CA ALA A 73 -0.38 -5.75 1.80
C ALA A 73 -0.40 -6.32 0.38
N LEU A 74 -0.45 -5.41 -0.60
CA LEU A 74 -0.11 -5.67 -1.99
C LEU A 74 1.29 -5.13 -2.24
N ILE A 75 2.30 -6.00 -2.17
CA ILE A 75 3.71 -5.66 -2.42
C ILE A 75 4.25 -6.64 -3.45
N SER A 76 4.87 -6.14 -4.49
CA SER A 76 5.60 -6.75 -5.64
C SER A 76 5.93 -8.28 -5.63
N ALA A 77 5.09 -9.13 -5.07
CA ALA A 77 5.23 -10.59 -5.06
C ALA A 77 3.95 -11.24 -5.57
N PRO A 78 3.95 -12.50 -5.96
CA PRO A 78 2.70 -13.16 -6.31
C PRO A 78 1.78 -13.18 -5.08
N SER A 79 0.86 -12.22 -5.04
CA SER A 79 -0.18 -12.15 -4.01
C SER A 79 -1.39 -13.02 -4.36
N CYS A 80 -1.21 -14.00 -5.25
CA CYS A 80 -2.23 -14.98 -5.64
C CYS A 80 -1.58 -16.30 -6.11
N TYR A 81 -2.35 -17.36 -6.08
CA TYR A 81 -1.92 -18.67 -6.55
C TYR A 81 -2.17 -18.79 -8.06
N MET A 82 -1.08 -18.74 -8.82
CA MET A 82 -1.11 -18.65 -10.29
C MET A 82 -1.83 -19.81 -10.99
N ASN A 83 -1.78 -21.03 -10.41
CA ASN A 83 -2.42 -22.21 -10.97
C ASN A 83 -3.88 -22.43 -10.54
N LEU A 84 -4.38 -21.64 -9.59
CA LEU A 84 -5.79 -21.64 -9.17
C LEU A 84 -6.61 -20.68 -10.03
N SER A 85 -7.93 -20.97 -10.13
CA SER A 85 -8.87 -20.06 -10.76
C SER A 85 -9.02 -18.76 -9.93
N VAL A 86 -9.58 -17.70 -10.54
CA VAL A 86 -9.93 -16.47 -9.82
C VAL A 86 -10.86 -16.80 -8.64
N LYS A 87 -11.89 -17.63 -8.86
CA LYS A 87 -12.84 -18.03 -7.81
C LYS A 87 -12.14 -18.79 -6.68
N ASP A 88 -11.23 -19.73 -7.00
CA ASP A 88 -10.51 -20.49 -5.98
C ASP A 88 -9.54 -19.61 -5.18
N ASN A 89 -8.90 -18.64 -5.82
CA ASN A 89 -8.09 -17.65 -5.13
C ASN A 89 -8.91 -16.82 -4.12
N LEU A 90 -10.09 -16.33 -4.54
CA LEU A 90 -11.00 -15.58 -3.65
C LEU A 90 -11.45 -16.45 -2.46
N ASN A 91 -11.87 -17.69 -2.72
CA ASN A 91 -12.29 -18.64 -1.69
C ASN A 91 -11.15 -18.90 -0.68
N LEU A 92 -9.96 -19.17 -1.17
CA LEU A 92 -8.80 -19.47 -0.32
C LEU A 92 -8.46 -18.27 0.59
N TYR A 93 -8.48 -17.04 0.05
CA TYR A 93 -8.22 -15.85 0.86
C TYR A 93 -9.32 -15.59 1.88
N ALA A 94 -10.58 -15.76 1.51
CA ALA A 94 -11.70 -15.58 2.44
C ALA A 94 -11.64 -16.55 3.64
N ILE A 95 -11.17 -17.79 3.44
CA ILE A 95 -10.99 -18.79 4.52
C ILE A 95 -10.03 -18.28 5.60
N PHE A 96 -8.97 -17.54 5.25
CA PHE A 96 -8.02 -17.03 6.23
C PHE A 96 -8.60 -15.95 7.16
N TYR A 97 -9.58 -15.19 6.68
CA TYR A 97 -10.12 -14.04 7.40
C TYR A 97 -11.49 -14.27 8.03
N TYR A 98 -12.29 -15.19 7.47
CA TYR A 98 -13.68 -15.41 7.87
C TYR A 98 -13.91 -16.87 8.24
N LYS A 99 -14.42 -17.11 9.43
CA LYS A 99 -14.73 -18.46 9.93
C LYS A 99 -16.07 -18.99 9.40
N ASN A 100 -17.05 -18.09 9.27
CA ASN A 100 -18.40 -18.42 8.84
C ASN A 100 -18.50 -18.48 7.31
N ASN A 101 -19.21 -19.48 6.78
CA ASN A 101 -19.39 -19.66 5.34
C ASN A 101 -20.22 -18.53 4.72
N ASP A 102 -21.29 -18.09 5.39
CA ASP A 102 -22.16 -17.02 4.88
C ASP A 102 -21.40 -15.69 4.77
N GLU A 103 -20.50 -15.41 5.72
CA GLU A 103 -19.62 -14.23 5.67
C GLU A 103 -18.62 -14.33 4.51
N ARG A 104 -18.08 -15.55 4.27
CA ARG A 104 -17.16 -15.78 3.14
C ARG A 104 -17.85 -15.53 1.80
N GLU A 105 -19.05 -16.09 1.62
CA GLU A 105 -19.81 -15.90 0.39
C GLU A 105 -20.10 -14.42 0.15
N LYS A 106 -20.61 -13.69 1.15
CA LYS A 106 -20.89 -12.26 1.05
C LYS A 106 -19.66 -11.42 0.68
N VAL A 107 -18.51 -11.67 1.31
CA VAL A 107 -17.29 -10.89 1.01
C VAL A 107 -16.73 -11.23 -0.36
N ILE A 108 -16.84 -12.49 -0.81
CA ILE A 108 -16.43 -12.92 -2.15
C ILE A 108 -17.33 -12.29 -3.20
N GLU A 109 -18.65 -12.33 -3.03
CA GLU A 109 -19.61 -11.69 -3.94
C GLU A 109 -19.36 -10.18 -4.04
N LYS A 110 -19.11 -9.53 -2.88
CA LYS A 110 -18.75 -8.11 -2.85
C LYS A 110 -17.46 -7.86 -3.63
N ALA A 111 -16.41 -8.65 -3.41
CA ALA A 111 -15.14 -8.50 -4.12
C ALA A 111 -15.27 -8.72 -5.63
N ILE A 112 -16.07 -9.71 -6.06
CA ILE A 112 -16.35 -9.97 -7.47
C ILE A 112 -17.03 -8.75 -8.11
N LYS A 113 -18.08 -8.22 -7.48
CA LYS A 113 -18.81 -7.06 -7.96
C LYS A 113 -17.95 -5.80 -7.99
N ASP A 114 -17.26 -5.51 -6.89
CA ASP A 114 -16.46 -4.30 -6.72
C ASP A 114 -15.33 -4.20 -7.75
N PHE A 115 -14.66 -5.32 -8.06
CA PHE A 115 -13.53 -5.36 -9.00
C PHE A 115 -13.90 -5.87 -10.39
N LYS A 116 -15.20 -6.11 -10.67
CA LYS A 116 -15.73 -6.60 -11.96
C LYS A 116 -15.03 -7.87 -12.44
N LEU A 117 -15.06 -8.92 -11.60
CA LEU A 117 -14.34 -10.17 -11.83
C LEU A 117 -15.22 -11.26 -12.50
N GLU A 118 -16.51 -11.03 -12.75
CA GLU A 118 -17.51 -12.01 -13.19
C GLU A 118 -17.04 -12.81 -14.40
N SER A 119 -16.53 -12.10 -15.42
CA SER A 119 -16.12 -12.72 -16.71
C SER A 119 -14.87 -13.59 -16.63
N MET A 120 -14.13 -13.50 -15.50
CA MET A 120 -12.84 -14.18 -15.35
C MET A 120 -12.81 -15.23 -14.24
N LEU A 121 -13.92 -15.49 -13.55
CA LEU A 121 -13.98 -16.37 -12.37
C LEU A 121 -13.42 -17.77 -12.61
N LYS A 122 -13.63 -18.34 -13.80
CA LYS A 122 -13.17 -19.69 -14.16
C LYS A 122 -11.75 -19.72 -14.73
N LYS A 123 -11.16 -18.56 -15.06
CA LYS A 123 -9.79 -18.48 -15.61
C LYS A 123 -8.78 -18.72 -14.50
N LYS A 124 -7.68 -19.39 -14.80
CA LYS A 124 -6.53 -19.49 -13.89
C LYS A 124 -5.81 -18.14 -13.82
N ALA A 125 -5.25 -17.80 -12.67
CA ALA A 125 -4.56 -16.53 -12.49
C ALA A 125 -3.40 -16.32 -13.48
N LYS A 126 -2.70 -17.39 -13.88
CA LYS A 126 -1.63 -17.33 -14.87
C LYS A 126 -2.09 -17.01 -16.30
N ASP A 127 -3.38 -17.19 -16.60
CA ASP A 127 -3.96 -16.98 -17.93
C ASP A 127 -4.62 -15.59 -18.03
N LEU A 128 -4.52 -14.77 -16.99
CA LEU A 128 -5.04 -13.41 -16.95
C LEU A 128 -4.09 -12.42 -17.63
N SER A 129 -4.65 -11.39 -18.26
CA SER A 129 -3.85 -10.21 -18.67
C SER A 129 -3.29 -9.49 -17.44
N LEU A 130 -2.30 -8.63 -17.63
CA LEU A 130 -1.68 -7.88 -16.54
C LEU A 130 -2.72 -7.10 -15.71
N GLY A 131 -3.64 -6.38 -16.40
CA GLY A 131 -4.70 -5.61 -15.73
C GLY A 131 -5.71 -6.49 -15.00
N MET A 132 -6.10 -7.64 -15.60
CA MET A 132 -6.99 -8.62 -14.94
C MET A 132 -6.32 -9.23 -13.70
N LEU A 133 -5.03 -9.55 -13.80
CA LEU A 133 -4.25 -10.07 -12.66
C LEU A 133 -4.15 -9.03 -11.55
N GLN A 134 -3.96 -7.74 -11.92
CA GLN A 134 -3.91 -6.66 -10.95
C GLN A 134 -5.27 -6.47 -10.25
N LYS A 135 -6.40 -6.54 -10.97
CA LYS A 135 -7.75 -6.52 -10.38
C LYS A 135 -7.94 -7.67 -9.38
N LEU A 136 -7.51 -8.89 -9.72
CA LEU A 136 -7.55 -10.03 -8.80
C LEU A 136 -6.70 -9.77 -7.54
N LYS A 137 -5.45 -9.35 -7.69
CA LYS A 137 -4.56 -9.07 -6.55
C LYS A 137 -5.14 -8.00 -5.61
N LEU A 138 -5.69 -6.94 -6.16
CA LEU A 138 -6.38 -5.91 -5.39
C LEU A 138 -7.59 -6.50 -4.64
N SER A 139 -8.45 -7.24 -5.32
CA SER A 139 -9.63 -7.85 -4.68
C SER A 139 -9.24 -8.74 -3.49
N LEU A 140 -8.19 -9.56 -3.63
CA LEU A 140 -7.66 -10.40 -2.54
C LEU A 140 -7.15 -9.55 -1.36
N THR A 141 -6.51 -8.42 -1.65
CA THR A 141 -6.00 -7.51 -0.62
C THR A 141 -7.15 -6.85 0.15
N PHE A 142 -8.23 -6.48 -0.53
CA PHE A 142 -9.41 -5.83 0.07
C PHE A 142 -10.37 -6.81 0.76
N ILE A 143 -10.29 -8.12 0.51
CA ILE A 143 -11.03 -9.15 1.28
C ILE A 143 -10.62 -9.17 2.76
N SER A 144 -9.41 -8.72 3.08
CA SER A 144 -8.89 -8.80 4.44
C SER A 144 -9.63 -7.90 5.44
N THR A 145 -9.73 -8.37 6.68
CA THR A 145 -10.29 -7.60 7.80
C THR A 145 -9.28 -6.66 8.47
N SER A 146 -8.11 -6.48 7.86
CA SER A 146 -7.02 -5.68 8.43
C SER A 146 -7.39 -4.20 8.56
N ASN A 147 -6.84 -3.55 9.58
CA ASN A 147 -7.02 -2.10 9.81
C ASN A 147 -5.91 -1.25 9.18
N ILE A 148 -4.85 -1.89 8.68
CA ILE A 148 -3.74 -1.24 7.95
C ILE A 148 -3.64 -1.90 6.58
N LEU A 149 -3.71 -1.09 5.54
CA LEU A 149 -3.64 -1.51 4.15
C LEU A 149 -2.41 -0.90 3.50
N ILE A 150 -1.57 -1.73 2.90
CA ILE A 150 -0.35 -1.29 2.21
C ILE A 150 -0.47 -1.65 0.73
N LEU A 151 -0.34 -0.66 -0.15
CA LEU A 151 -0.49 -0.79 -1.58
C LEU A 151 0.77 -0.26 -2.29
N ASP A 152 1.60 -1.17 -2.78
CA ASP A 152 2.82 -0.82 -3.53
C ASP A 152 2.51 -0.74 -5.02
N GLU A 153 2.55 0.50 -5.58
CA GLU A 153 2.24 0.82 -6.98
C GLU A 153 0.91 0.21 -7.48
N PRO A 154 -0.22 0.38 -6.74
CA PRO A 154 -1.45 -0.36 -7.02
C PRO A 154 -2.13 0.04 -8.34
N PHE A 155 -1.80 1.20 -8.90
CA PHE A 155 -2.38 1.71 -10.15
C PHE A 155 -1.70 1.16 -11.41
N ASN A 156 -0.57 0.47 -11.26
CA ASN A 156 0.17 -0.06 -12.41
C ASN A 156 -0.63 -1.16 -13.11
N GLY A 157 -0.76 -1.03 -14.44
CA GLY A 157 -1.47 -2.00 -15.29
C GLY A 157 -3.01 -1.89 -15.24
N LEU A 158 -3.57 -0.94 -14.47
CA LEU A 158 -5.01 -0.68 -14.47
C LEU A 158 -5.43 0.23 -15.61
N ASP A 159 -6.57 -0.08 -16.22
CA ASP A 159 -7.28 0.83 -17.09
C ASP A 159 -7.93 1.99 -16.29
N ILE A 160 -8.55 2.94 -17.00
CA ILE A 160 -9.19 4.11 -16.37
C ILE A 160 -10.29 3.67 -15.41
N GLU A 161 -11.14 2.72 -15.84
CA GLU A 161 -12.25 2.24 -15.03
C GLU A 161 -11.77 1.56 -13.74
N ALA A 162 -10.81 0.65 -13.82
CA ALA A 162 -10.24 -0.01 -12.66
C ALA A 162 -9.51 0.98 -11.72
N THR A 163 -8.91 2.03 -12.29
CA THR A 163 -8.31 3.12 -11.50
C THR A 163 -9.36 3.86 -10.70
N LEU A 164 -10.53 4.15 -11.27
CA LEU A 164 -11.65 4.80 -10.55
C LEU A 164 -12.19 3.90 -9.43
N ILE A 165 -12.43 2.62 -9.74
CA ILE A 165 -12.86 1.63 -8.75
C ILE A 165 -11.89 1.58 -7.56
N LEU A 166 -10.58 1.51 -7.84
CA LEU A 166 -9.57 1.47 -6.78
C LEU A 166 -9.58 2.75 -5.92
N LYS A 167 -9.74 3.92 -6.52
CA LYS A 167 -9.85 5.19 -5.77
C LYS A 167 -11.05 5.20 -4.84
N GLU A 168 -12.22 4.79 -5.33
CA GLU A 168 -13.44 4.68 -4.54
C GLU A 168 -13.26 3.72 -3.36
N LYS A 169 -12.63 2.56 -3.60
CA LYS A 169 -12.32 1.59 -2.56
C LYS A 169 -11.36 2.14 -1.50
N ILE A 170 -10.34 2.86 -1.87
CA ILE A 170 -9.41 3.51 -0.93
C ILE A 170 -10.17 4.50 -0.04
N ILE A 171 -11.07 5.30 -0.61
CA ILE A 171 -11.87 6.26 0.14
C ILE A 171 -12.88 5.54 1.06
N GLU A 172 -13.55 4.48 0.57
CA GLU A 172 -14.45 3.65 1.38
C GLU A 172 -13.71 3.10 2.61
N GLU A 173 -12.56 2.46 2.43
CA GLU A 173 -11.77 1.86 3.50
C GLU A 173 -11.23 2.90 4.50
N LYS A 174 -10.82 4.08 4.00
CA LYS A 174 -10.46 5.22 4.84
C LYS A 174 -11.64 5.64 5.73
N ASN A 175 -12.84 5.75 5.17
CA ASN A 175 -14.05 6.15 5.89
C ASN A 175 -14.45 5.12 6.97
N PHE A 176 -14.11 3.83 6.78
CA PHE A 176 -14.20 2.80 7.81
C PHE A 176 -13.09 2.88 8.86
N GLY A 177 -12.22 3.89 8.78
CA GLY A 177 -11.17 4.15 9.76
C GLY A 177 -9.89 3.33 9.56
N LYS A 178 -9.71 2.69 8.39
CA LYS A 178 -8.44 2.03 8.07
C LYS A 178 -7.34 3.04 7.81
N THR A 179 -6.13 2.68 8.14
CA THR A 179 -4.91 3.41 7.75
C THR A 179 -4.39 2.82 6.47
N ILE A 180 -4.15 3.65 5.46
CA ILE A 180 -3.76 3.18 4.13
C ILE A 180 -2.43 3.81 3.75
N ILE A 181 -1.49 2.99 3.28
CA ILE A 181 -0.18 3.44 2.81
C ILE A 181 -0.06 3.06 1.34
N ILE A 182 0.16 4.06 0.48
CA ILE A 182 0.19 3.87 -0.97
C ILE A 182 1.53 4.39 -1.52
N THR A 183 2.20 3.59 -2.34
CA THR A 183 3.28 4.11 -3.17
C THR A 183 2.78 4.41 -4.57
N SER A 184 3.28 5.46 -5.18
CA SER A 184 3.15 5.72 -6.61
C SER A 184 4.25 6.66 -7.08
N HIS A 185 4.63 6.53 -8.34
CA HIS A 185 5.45 7.51 -9.03
C HIS A 185 4.61 8.66 -9.65
N ASN A 186 3.28 8.52 -9.66
CA ASN A 186 2.36 9.56 -10.13
C ASN A 186 1.89 10.42 -8.94
N THR A 187 2.51 11.59 -8.79
CA THR A 187 2.26 12.56 -7.73
C THR A 187 0.83 13.08 -7.73
N GLU A 188 0.23 13.34 -8.90
CA GLU A 188 -1.14 13.83 -9.03
C GLU A 188 -2.18 12.85 -8.46
N LYS A 189 -1.99 11.52 -8.71
CA LYS A 189 -2.88 10.50 -8.12
C LYS A 189 -2.78 10.48 -6.61
N LEU A 190 -1.56 10.58 -6.05
CA LEU A 190 -1.36 10.59 -4.61
C LEU A 190 -1.93 11.86 -3.98
N GLU A 191 -1.71 13.03 -4.58
CA GLU A 191 -2.21 14.31 -4.07
C GLU A 191 -3.73 14.31 -3.90
N LYS A 192 -4.47 13.70 -4.84
CA LYS A 192 -5.93 13.60 -4.77
C LYS A 192 -6.44 12.66 -3.69
N LEU A 193 -5.67 11.61 -3.34
CA LEU A 193 -6.11 10.54 -2.45
C LEU A 193 -5.58 10.65 -1.03
N CYS A 194 -4.35 11.16 -0.86
CA CYS A 194 -3.64 11.10 0.40
C CYS A 194 -3.89 12.33 1.27
N ASP A 195 -3.79 12.12 2.57
CA ASP A 195 -3.86 13.18 3.59
C ASP A 195 -2.47 13.70 3.95
N ASP A 196 -1.48 12.81 3.96
CA ASP A 196 -0.08 13.13 4.29
C ASP A 196 0.86 12.40 3.32
N PHE A 197 2.07 12.93 3.15
CA PHE A 197 3.07 12.42 2.22
C PHE A 197 4.40 12.17 2.93
N ALA A 198 5.07 11.09 2.55
CA ALA A 198 6.45 10.80 2.92
C ALA A 198 7.29 10.78 1.64
N ILE A 199 8.06 11.84 1.44
CA ILE A 199 8.88 12.05 0.25
C ILE A 199 10.26 11.46 0.50
N PHE A 200 10.64 10.48 -0.31
CA PHE A 200 11.96 9.88 -0.28
C PHE A 200 12.94 10.75 -1.07
N TYR A 201 13.94 11.24 -0.36
CA TYR A 201 15.08 11.95 -0.92
C TYR A 201 16.36 11.20 -0.51
N GLU A 202 17.09 10.68 -1.51
CA GLU A 202 18.24 9.79 -1.27
C GLU A 202 17.89 8.63 -0.31
N THR A 203 18.51 8.64 0.89
CA THR A 203 18.30 7.60 1.91
C THR A 203 17.42 8.07 3.07
N LYS A 204 16.88 9.30 2.99
CA LYS A 204 16.08 9.97 4.02
C LYS A 204 14.62 10.12 3.59
N ILE A 205 13.76 10.56 4.51
CA ILE A 205 12.37 10.87 4.25
C ILE A 205 12.04 12.26 4.80
N ILE A 206 11.28 13.03 4.01
CA ILE A 206 10.67 14.30 4.40
C ILE A 206 9.17 14.05 4.48
N SER A 207 8.55 14.32 5.64
CA SER A 207 7.11 14.20 5.84
C SER A 207 6.43 15.53 5.63
N ILE A 208 5.36 15.55 4.83
CA ILE A 208 4.58 16.75 4.51
C ILE A 208 3.10 16.40 4.64
N SER A 209 2.32 17.24 5.32
CA SER A 209 0.87 17.12 5.34
C SER A 209 0.23 17.76 4.09
N LYS A 210 -0.97 17.32 3.72
CA LYS A 210 -1.71 17.93 2.62
C LYS A 210 -1.94 19.42 2.85
N ASN A 211 -2.11 19.84 4.09
CA ASN A 211 -2.30 21.25 4.44
C ASN A 211 -1.05 22.10 4.17
N GLU A 212 0.13 21.49 4.17
CA GLU A 212 1.41 22.17 3.89
C GLU A 212 1.65 22.36 2.39
N LEU A 213 0.94 21.64 1.51
CA LEU A 213 1.01 21.87 0.07
C LEU A 213 0.58 23.28 -0.31
N LYS A 214 -0.39 23.88 0.44
CA LYS A 214 -0.90 25.24 0.22
C LYS A 214 -1.28 25.50 -1.24
N LYS A 215 -0.44 26.30 -1.95
CA LYS A 215 -0.64 26.64 -3.37
C LYS A 215 0.22 25.81 -4.32
N ASN A 216 1.18 25.04 -3.80
CA ASN A 216 2.10 24.24 -4.60
C ASN A 216 1.54 22.82 -4.76
N SER A 217 1.71 22.24 -5.93
CA SER A 217 1.41 20.82 -6.14
C SER A 217 2.43 19.93 -5.44
N LEU A 218 2.06 18.67 -5.19
CA LEU A 218 3.00 17.69 -4.64
C LEU A 218 4.21 17.49 -5.57
N GLU A 219 4.00 17.64 -6.88
CA GLU A 219 5.06 17.56 -7.88
C GLU A 219 6.06 18.70 -7.76
N GLU A 220 5.57 19.95 -7.64
CA GLU A 220 6.44 21.12 -7.45
C GLU A 220 7.28 21.01 -6.19
N ILE A 221 6.65 20.59 -5.06
CA ILE A 221 7.39 20.37 -3.81
C ILE A 221 8.43 19.26 -3.97
N TYR A 222 8.08 18.18 -4.67
CA TYR A 222 9.02 17.10 -4.94
C TYR A 222 10.22 17.57 -5.78
N CYS A 223 9.99 18.38 -6.82
CA CYS A 223 11.04 18.99 -7.62
C CYS A 223 11.92 19.92 -6.79
N ASP A 224 11.32 20.78 -5.98
CA ASP A 224 12.05 21.68 -5.07
C ASP A 224 12.96 20.91 -4.10
N ILE A 225 12.50 19.79 -3.55
CA ILE A 225 13.30 18.92 -2.69
C ILE A 225 14.48 18.30 -3.46
N LEU A 226 14.27 17.88 -4.71
CA LEU A 226 15.33 17.34 -5.55
C LEU A 226 16.41 18.37 -5.89
N GLU A 227 16.04 19.64 -6.09
CA GLU A 227 16.94 20.73 -6.46
C GLU A 227 17.71 21.30 -5.27
N ARG A 228 17.03 21.50 -4.13
CA ARG A 228 17.58 22.20 -2.95
C ARG A 228 18.21 21.26 -1.91
N GLY A 229 17.96 19.97 -2.02
CA GLY A 229 18.57 18.96 -1.16
C GLY A 229 18.31 19.17 0.34
N ASP A 230 19.37 19.05 1.14
CA ASP A 230 19.30 19.10 2.61
C ASP A 230 18.76 20.42 3.21
N LYS A 231 18.59 21.49 2.44
CA LYS A 231 18.02 22.76 2.94
C LYS A 231 16.51 22.63 3.31
N PHE A 232 15.84 21.56 2.88
CA PHE A 232 14.46 21.26 3.30
C PHE A 232 14.38 20.41 4.59
N VAL A 233 15.49 19.92 5.10
CA VAL A 233 15.57 18.98 6.25
C VAL A 233 15.90 19.70 7.56
N SER A 234 15.94 21.02 7.55
CA SER A 234 16.20 21.85 8.76
C SER A 234 14.92 22.27 9.48
#